data_44cf1de6df5e01224967a3731e014b5a
#
_entry.id   44cf1de6df5e01224967a3731e014b5a
#
_cell.length_a   1.000
_cell.length_b   1.000
_cell.length_c   1.000
_cell.angle_alpha   90.00
_cell.angle_beta   90.00
_cell.angle_gamma   90.00
#
_symmetry.space_group_name_H-M   'P 1'
#
loop_
_entity.id
_entity.type
_entity.pdbx_description
1 polymer ?
#
loop_
_entity_poly.entity_id
_entity_poly.type
_entity_poly.pdbx_seq_one_letter_code
_entity_poly.pdbx_strand_id
1 'polypeptide(L)'
;MFALGTGCTLLISGAISDAVGSKATLIAGCFLQSAFSLACGLARNGIQLIIFRIMSGVAASLCMPSAMSIIAEHFPSGKLRNLAFALMGSGQPIGFGVGLLLGGVFADTVSWRWGFYSAAIANTPVFLLSIWQLPGRNSGEQGISWRNLFFGIDWIGALTASAALALLSYALAYVYKTWFKLS
;
A
#
# COMPACT_ATOMS: atom_id res chain seq x y z
N MET A 1 -4.70 -10.15 7.09
CA MET A 1 -4.83 -10.31 5.63
C MET A 1 -4.30 -9.11 4.84
N PHE A 2 -4.61 -7.85 5.22
CA PHE A 2 -4.06 -6.64 4.57
C PHE A 2 -2.53 -6.63 4.51
N ALA A 3 -1.86 -6.78 5.66
CA ALA A 3 -0.39 -6.79 5.74
C ALA A 3 0.28 -7.91 4.92
N LEU A 4 -0.36 -9.08 4.83
CA LEU A 4 0.10 -10.17 3.97
C LEU A 4 0.04 -9.78 2.49
N GLY A 5 -1.09 -9.21 2.05
CA GLY A 5 -1.24 -8.70 0.68
C GLY A 5 -0.19 -7.65 0.34
N THR A 6 0.03 -6.69 1.23
CA THR A 6 1.04 -5.63 1.04
C THR A 6 2.45 -6.19 1.00
N GLY A 7 2.83 -7.05 1.94
CA GLY A 7 4.19 -7.62 2.03
C GLY A 7 4.55 -8.49 0.84
N CYS A 8 3.63 -9.38 0.42
CA CYS A 8 3.86 -10.28 -0.71
C CYS A 8 4.01 -9.55 -2.06
N THR A 9 3.35 -8.40 -2.22
CA THR A 9 3.35 -7.68 -3.50
C THR A 9 4.28 -6.47 -3.53
N LEU A 10 4.92 -6.11 -2.41
CA LEU A 10 5.77 -4.91 -2.30
C LEU A 10 6.92 -4.90 -3.31
N LEU A 11 7.61 -6.03 -3.47
CA LEU A 11 8.75 -6.15 -4.39
C LEU A 11 8.29 -6.02 -5.86
N ILE A 12 7.19 -6.69 -6.19
CA ILE A 12 6.60 -6.64 -7.54
C ILE A 12 6.13 -5.21 -7.84
N SER A 13 5.53 -4.55 -6.86
CA SER A 13 5.05 -3.16 -6.98
C SER A 13 6.19 -2.17 -7.17
N GLY A 14 7.34 -2.39 -6.52
CA GLY A 14 8.56 -1.60 -6.75
C GLY A 14 9.01 -1.70 -8.21
N ALA A 15 9.13 -2.92 -8.73
CA ALA A 15 9.51 -3.16 -10.11
C ALA A 15 8.52 -2.56 -11.13
N ILE A 16 7.21 -2.62 -10.84
CA ILE A 16 6.19 -1.97 -11.67
C ILE A 16 6.35 -0.44 -11.62
N SER A 17 6.61 0.13 -10.45
CA SER A 17 6.82 1.58 -10.29
C SER A 17 8.01 2.08 -11.12
N ASP A 18 9.09 1.30 -11.16
CA ASP A 18 10.30 1.65 -11.93
C ASP A 18 10.06 1.55 -13.44
N ALA A 19 9.24 0.60 -13.88
CA ALA A 19 8.97 0.36 -15.30
C ALA A 19 7.88 1.27 -15.89
N VAL A 20 6.80 1.52 -15.15
CA VAL A 20 5.63 2.31 -15.60
C VAL A 20 5.80 3.80 -15.26
N GLY A 21 6.58 4.08 -14.24
CA GLY A 21 6.80 5.41 -13.70
C GLY A 21 6.07 5.65 -12.39
N SER A 22 6.78 6.27 -11.46
CA SER A 22 6.37 6.45 -10.07
C SER A 22 5.05 7.23 -9.92
N LYS A 23 4.83 8.26 -10.76
CA LYS A 23 3.59 9.05 -10.74
C LYS A 23 2.36 8.24 -11.12
N ALA A 24 2.42 7.54 -12.27
CA ALA A 24 1.28 6.76 -12.76
C ALA A 24 0.93 5.62 -11.78
N THR A 25 1.95 4.96 -11.23
CA THR A 25 1.80 3.90 -10.24
C THR A 25 1.20 4.42 -8.93
N LEU A 26 1.63 5.61 -8.46
CA LEU A 26 1.05 6.23 -7.26
C LEU A 26 -0.43 6.57 -7.46
N ILE A 27 -0.79 7.21 -8.58
CA ILE A 27 -2.18 7.56 -8.89
C ILE A 27 -3.06 6.31 -8.98
N ALA A 28 -2.60 5.27 -9.67
CA ALA A 28 -3.31 4.00 -9.75
C ALA A 28 -3.47 3.33 -8.37
N GLY A 29 -2.41 3.33 -7.56
CA GLY A 29 -2.43 2.82 -6.19
C GLY A 29 -3.42 3.55 -5.29
N CYS A 30 -3.42 4.88 -5.29
CA CYS A 30 -4.36 5.70 -4.52
C CYS A 30 -5.82 5.48 -4.96
N PHE A 31 -6.06 5.39 -6.27
CA PHE A 31 -7.40 5.10 -6.80
C PHE A 31 -7.91 3.73 -6.34
N LEU A 32 -7.10 2.68 -6.54
CA LEU A 32 -7.44 1.32 -6.12
C LEU A 32 -7.63 1.22 -4.60
N GLN A 33 -6.79 1.92 -3.83
CA GLN A 33 -6.90 1.97 -2.38
C GLN A 33 -8.22 2.59 -1.92
N SER A 34 -8.64 3.70 -2.52
CA SER A 34 -9.94 4.32 -2.24
C SER A 34 -11.10 3.38 -2.60
N ALA A 35 -11.05 2.79 -3.79
CA ALA A 35 -12.10 1.89 -4.29
C ALA A 35 -12.25 0.65 -3.39
N PHE A 36 -11.15 -0.01 -3.02
CA PHE A 36 -11.20 -1.19 -2.17
C PHE A 36 -11.52 -0.85 -0.70
N SER A 37 -11.13 0.33 -0.19
CA SER A 37 -11.59 0.81 1.12
C SER A 37 -13.10 0.98 1.14
N LEU A 38 -13.69 1.61 0.13
CA LEU A 38 -15.15 1.71 0.01
C LEU A 38 -15.81 0.33 -0.10
N ALA A 39 -15.25 -0.57 -0.91
CA ALA A 39 -15.73 -1.93 -1.05
C ALA A 39 -15.70 -2.71 0.29
N CYS A 40 -14.67 -2.52 1.12
CA CYS A 40 -14.62 -3.08 2.47
C CYS A 40 -15.78 -2.60 3.36
N GLY A 41 -16.11 -1.29 3.29
CA GLY A 41 -17.24 -0.73 4.03
C GLY A 41 -18.60 -1.28 3.57
N LEU A 42 -18.72 -1.62 2.28
CA LEU A 42 -19.94 -2.18 1.68
C LEU A 42 -20.03 -3.71 1.77
N ALA A 43 -19.00 -4.40 2.28
CA ALA A 43 -18.97 -5.86 2.38
C ALA A 43 -20.14 -6.38 3.23
N ARG A 44 -20.83 -7.38 2.70
CA ARG A 44 -21.97 -8.04 3.37
C ARG A 44 -21.57 -9.34 4.07
N ASN A 45 -20.53 -9.99 3.57
CA ASN A 45 -20.05 -11.29 4.07
C ASN A 45 -18.58 -11.20 4.47
N GLY A 46 -18.16 -12.01 5.46
CA GLY A 46 -16.77 -12.07 5.92
C GLY A 46 -15.77 -12.45 4.81
N ILE A 47 -16.18 -13.32 3.88
CA ILE A 47 -15.34 -13.73 2.74
C ILE A 47 -15.09 -12.53 1.81
N GLN A 48 -16.10 -11.74 1.50
CA GLN A 48 -15.96 -10.53 0.69
C GLN A 48 -15.02 -9.53 1.37
N LEU A 49 -15.16 -9.33 2.67
CA LEU A 49 -14.28 -8.45 3.43
C LEU A 49 -12.81 -8.90 3.36
N ILE A 50 -12.56 -10.21 3.47
CA ILE A 50 -11.20 -10.75 3.38
C ILE A 50 -10.60 -10.49 1.99
N ILE A 51 -11.36 -10.75 0.92
CA ILE A 51 -10.91 -10.51 -0.46
C ILE A 51 -10.61 -9.03 -0.68
N PHE A 52 -11.52 -8.13 -0.32
CA PHE A 52 -11.31 -6.69 -0.48
C PHE A 52 -10.13 -6.17 0.35
N ARG A 53 -9.88 -6.73 1.53
CA ARG A 53 -8.70 -6.42 2.36
C ARG A 53 -7.39 -6.87 1.72
N ILE A 54 -7.36 -8.01 1.05
CA ILE A 54 -6.18 -8.46 0.30
C ILE A 54 -5.93 -7.51 -0.87
N MET A 55 -6.97 -7.20 -1.65
CA MET A 55 -6.86 -6.27 -2.78
C MET A 55 -6.45 -4.85 -2.36
N SER A 56 -6.98 -4.37 -1.24
CA SER A 56 -6.53 -3.11 -0.63
C SER A 56 -5.05 -3.17 -0.21
N GLY A 57 -4.57 -4.31 0.29
CA GLY A 57 -3.14 -4.52 0.58
C GLY A 57 -2.26 -4.44 -0.67
N VAL A 58 -2.71 -5.04 -1.78
CA VAL A 58 -2.03 -4.92 -3.08
C VAL A 58 -2.00 -3.47 -3.57
N ALA A 59 -3.11 -2.74 -3.44
CA ALA A 59 -3.17 -1.32 -3.80
C ALA A 59 -2.20 -0.46 -2.96
N ALA A 60 -2.12 -0.72 -1.65
CA ALA A 60 -1.20 -0.03 -0.74
C ALA A 60 0.27 -0.32 -1.08
N SER A 61 0.59 -1.53 -1.55
CA SER A 61 1.96 -1.89 -1.95
C SER A 61 2.45 -1.09 -3.18
N LEU A 62 1.55 -0.62 -4.04
CA LEU A 62 1.89 0.26 -5.16
C LEU A 62 2.24 1.68 -4.70
N CYS A 63 1.62 2.17 -3.63
CA CYS A 63 1.82 3.53 -3.15
C CYS A 63 3.19 3.74 -2.49
N MET A 64 3.67 2.78 -1.68
CA MET A 64 4.91 2.93 -0.91
C MET A 64 6.16 3.13 -1.77
N PRO A 65 6.52 2.21 -2.69
CA PRO A 65 7.72 2.38 -3.51
C PRO A 65 7.60 3.58 -4.45
N SER A 66 6.40 3.86 -4.98
CA SER A 66 6.16 5.02 -5.84
C SER A 66 6.39 6.33 -5.10
N ALA A 67 5.93 6.47 -3.85
CA ALA A 67 6.16 7.65 -3.04
C ALA A 67 7.64 7.85 -2.73
N MET A 68 8.36 6.76 -2.38
CA MET A 68 9.81 6.81 -2.15
C MET A 68 10.58 7.25 -3.39
N SER A 69 10.22 6.72 -4.55
CA SER A 69 10.84 7.08 -5.83
C SER A 69 10.60 8.56 -6.17
N ILE A 70 9.38 9.07 -5.99
CA ILE A 70 9.06 10.47 -6.20
C ILE A 70 9.89 11.39 -5.29
N ILE A 71 10.03 11.06 -4.01
CA ILE A 71 10.88 11.83 -3.08
C ILE A 71 12.34 11.80 -3.55
N ALA A 72 12.83 10.63 -3.96
CA ALA A 72 14.20 10.48 -4.43
C ALA A 72 14.50 11.27 -5.71
N GLU A 73 13.53 11.39 -6.60
CA GLU A 73 13.66 12.10 -7.88
C GLU A 73 13.54 13.62 -7.73
N HIS A 74 12.65 14.10 -6.86
CA HIS A 74 12.34 15.54 -6.76
C HIS A 74 13.20 16.29 -5.75
N PHE A 75 13.74 15.61 -4.74
CA PHE A 75 14.57 16.24 -3.73
C PHE A 75 16.05 15.92 -3.97
N PRO A 76 16.93 16.95 -4.11
CA PRO A 76 18.37 16.73 -4.20
C PRO A 76 18.90 16.08 -2.91
N SER A 77 19.98 15.32 -3.03
CA SER A 77 20.60 14.67 -1.88
C SER A 77 20.98 15.69 -0.82
N GLY A 78 20.45 15.55 0.40
CA GLY A 78 20.71 16.48 1.49
C GLY A 78 19.66 16.44 2.59
N LYS A 79 19.66 17.46 3.45
CA LYS A 79 18.80 17.56 4.63
C LYS A 79 17.30 17.52 4.29
N LEU A 80 16.89 18.14 3.18
CA LEU A 80 15.48 18.18 2.76
C LEU A 80 14.97 16.80 2.35
N ARG A 81 15.77 16.03 1.61
CA ARG A 81 15.42 14.65 1.22
C ARG A 81 15.31 13.74 2.44
N ASN A 82 16.27 13.86 3.37
CA ASN A 82 16.22 13.10 4.62
C ASN A 82 15.01 13.46 5.47
N LEU A 83 14.65 14.75 5.53
CA LEU A 83 13.44 15.19 6.23
C LEU A 83 12.17 14.63 5.58
N ALA A 84 12.08 14.62 4.24
CA ALA A 84 10.94 14.06 3.53
C ALA A 84 10.76 12.56 3.81
N PHE A 85 11.85 11.78 3.80
CA PHE A 85 11.81 10.36 4.19
C PHE A 85 11.46 10.16 5.67
N ALA A 86 11.97 11.02 6.56
CA ALA A 86 11.64 10.96 7.99
C ALA A 86 10.15 11.24 8.23
N LEU A 87 9.58 12.25 7.57
CA LEU A 87 8.15 12.57 7.63
C LEU A 87 7.28 11.42 7.08
N MET A 88 7.68 10.83 5.95
CA MET A 88 7.00 9.67 5.39
C MET A 88 7.04 8.48 6.36
N GLY A 89 8.20 8.18 6.95
CA GLY A 89 8.36 7.08 7.90
C GLY A 89 7.58 7.31 9.20
N SER A 90 7.55 8.56 9.72
CA SER A 90 6.81 8.89 10.93
C SER A 90 5.29 8.91 10.72
N GLY A 91 4.84 9.17 9.51
CA GLY A 91 3.41 9.13 9.16
C GLY A 91 2.77 7.76 9.39
N GLN A 92 3.52 6.68 9.24
CA GLN A 92 3.02 5.32 9.39
C GLN A 92 2.61 4.99 10.84
N PRO A 93 3.48 5.13 11.88
CA PRO A 93 3.08 4.89 13.25
C PRO A 93 2.02 5.88 13.77
N ILE A 94 2.08 7.14 13.34
CA ILE A 94 1.06 8.13 13.69
C ILE A 94 -0.30 7.73 13.11
N GLY A 95 -0.33 7.38 11.83
CA GLY A 95 -1.55 6.92 11.16
C GLY A 95 -2.12 5.65 11.79
N PHE A 96 -1.26 4.72 12.22
CA PHE A 96 -1.66 3.51 12.94
C PHE A 96 -2.30 3.86 14.29
N GLY A 97 -1.70 4.74 15.08
CA GLY A 97 -2.24 5.19 16.37
C GLY A 97 -3.60 5.88 16.22
N VAL A 98 -3.70 6.84 15.30
CA VAL A 98 -4.97 7.53 14.99
C VAL A 98 -6.01 6.53 14.49
N GLY A 99 -5.62 5.59 13.63
CA GLY A 99 -6.51 4.55 13.11
C GLY A 99 -7.08 3.63 14.21
N LEU A 100 -6.28 3.26 15.21
CA LEU A 100 -6.75 2.49 16.36
C LEU A 100 -7.77 3.27 17.20
N LEU A 101 -7.49 4.54 17.50
CA LEU A 101 -8.39 5.40 18.26
C LEU A 101 -9.73 5.59 17.54
N LEU A 102 -9.69 5.99 16.27
CA LEU A 102 -10.90 6.18 15.46
C LEU A 102 -11.66 4.86 15.26
N GLY A 103 -10.93 3.75 15.05
CA GLY A 103 -11.53 2.43 14.90
C GLY A 103 -12.28 1.99 16.16
N GLY A 104 -11.75 2.23 17.36
CA GLY A 104 -12.42 1.98 18.61
C GLY A 104 -13.68 2.82 18.77
N VAL A 105 -13.57 4.15 18.59
CA VAL A 105 -14.72 5.07 18.67
C VAL A 105 -15.82 4.70 17.68
N PHE A 106 -15.49 4.39 16.43
CA PHE A 106 -16.50 4.01 15.44
C PHE A 106 -17.15 2.67 15.73
N ALA A 107 -16.42 1.71 16.28
CA ALA A 107 -16.96 0.41 16.64
C ALA A 107 -18.01 0.54 17.75
N ASP A 108 -17.79 1.42 18.72
CA ASP A 108 -18.66 1.62 19.87
C ASP A 108 -19.87 2.55 19.59
N THR A 109 -19.68 3.56 18.71
CA THR A 109 -20.70 4.63 18.54
C THR A 109 -21.61 4.44 17.34
N VAL A 110 -21.06 4.04 16.17
CA VAL A 110 -21.81 4.04 14.91
C VAL A 110 -21.78 2.66 14.23
N SER A 111 -20.62 2.24 13.74
CA SER A 111 -20.36 0.92 13.13
C SER A 111 -18.89 0.83 12.72
N TRP A 112 -18.31 -0.36 12.78
CA TRP A 112 -16.97 -0.67 12.29
C TRP A 112 -16.77 -0.30 10.79
N ARG A 113 -17.84 -0.20 10.01
CA ARG A 113 -17.82 0.19 8.59
C ARG A 113 -17.36 1.63 8.37
N TRP A 114 -17.62 2.51 9.33
CA TRP A 114 -17.21 3.91 9.24
C TRP A 114 -15.71 4.08 9.26
N GLY A 115 -14.97 3.16 9.87
CA GLY A 115 -13.51 3.14 9.77
C GLY A 115 -13.00 3.02 8.33
N PHE A 116 -13.69 2.26 7.47
CA PHE A 116 -13.33 2.13 6.06
C PHE A 116 -13.76 3.35 5.23
N TYR A 117 -14.93 3.89 5.52
CA TYR A 117 -15.40 5.10 4.84
C TYR A 117 -14.50 6.29 5.16
N SER A 118 -14.11 6.47 6.42
CA SER A 118 -13.19 7.54 6.82
C SER A 118 -11.82 7.39 6.16
N ALA A 119 -11.30 6.17 6.03
CA ALA A 119 -10.05 5.92 5.32
C ALA A 119 -10.17 6.25 3.81
N ALA A 120 -11.28 5.91 3.17
CA ALA A 120 -11.53 6.26 1.77
C ALA A 120 -11.65 7.78 1.58
N ILE A 121 -12.38 8.46 2.48
CA ILE A 121 -12.53 9.93 2.46
C ILE A 121 -11.16 10.61 2.66
N ALA A 122 -10.35 10.14 3.60
CA ALA A 122 -9.02 10.70 3.85
C ALA A 122 -8.04 10.47 2.68
N ASN A 123 -8.19 9.38 1.92
CA ASN A 123 -7.36 9.10 0.76
C ASN A 123 -7.76 9.90 -0.49
N THR A 124 -9.02 10.32 -0.60
CA THR A 124 -9.53 11.07 -1.76
C THR A 124 -8.79 12.39 -2.01
N PRO A 125 -8.55 13.28 -1.02
CA PRO A 125 -7.76 14.49 -1.23
C PRO A 125 -6.31 14.19 -1.65
N VAL A 126 -5.69 13.14 -1.09
CA VAL A 126 -4.34 12.71 -1.50
C VAL A 126 -4.34 12.30 -2.97
N PHE A 127 -5.33 11.54 -3.41
CA PHE A 127 -5.51 11.15 -4.80
C PHE A 127 -5.68 12.37 -5.73
N LEU A 128 -6.52 13.33 -5.36
CA LEU A 128 -6.74 14.55 -6.14
C LEU A 128 -5.48 15.43 -6.21
N LEU A 129 -4.78 15.61 -5.09
CA LEU A 129 -3.51 16.32 -5.04
C LEU A 129 -2.43 15.64 -5.90
N SER A 130 -2.39 14.31 -5.90
CA SER A 130 -1.45 13.54 -6.73
C SER A 130 -1.66 13.76 -8.22
N ILE A 131 -2.90 13.93 -8.66
CA ILE A 131 -3.21 14.27 -10.06
C ILE A 131 -2.78 15.70 -10.39
N TRP A 132 -3.03 16.65 -9.47
CA TRP A 132 -2.86 18.07 -9.72
C TRP A 132 -1.43 18.57 -9.59
N GLN A 133 -0.72 18.14 -8.53
CA GLN A 133 0.57 18.73 -8.16
C GLN A 133 1.79 17.93 -8.60
N LEU A 134 1.65 16.63 -8.88
CA LEU A 134 2.80 15.86 -9.33
C LEU A 134 3.11 16.24 -10.78
N PRO A 135 4.26 16.91 -11.05
CA PRO A 135 4.69 17.17 -12.42
C PRO A 135 4.82 15.83 -13.14
N GLY A 136 4.14 15.71 -14.26
CA GLY A 136 4.34 14.57 -15.14
C GLY A 136 5.81 14.57 -15.54
N ARG A 137 6.55 13.55 -15.15
CA ARG A 137 7.76 13.23 -15.89
C ARG A 137 7.30 13.11 -17.34
N ASN A 138 7.88 13.91 -18.22
CA ASN A 138 7.59 13.83 -19.65
C ASN A 138 7.83 12.38 -20.06
N SER A 139 6.75 11.61 -20.18
CA SER A 139 6.76 10.21 -20.63
C SER A 139 7.20 10.09 -22.11
N GLY A 140 7.89 11.12 -22.60
CA GLY A 140 8.32 11.23 -23.97
C GLY A 140 9.58 10.45 -24.33
N GLU A 141 10.36 9.98 -23.35
CA GLU A 141 11.65 9.34 -23.67
C GLU A 141 11.80 7.87 -23.29
N GLN A 142 10.89 7.33 -22.49
CA GLN A 142 10.84 5.87 -22.31
C GLN A 142 9.39 5.43 -22.41
N GLY A 143 8.94 5.18 -23.64
CA GLY A 143 7.68 4.48 -23.86
C GLY A 143 7.63 3.22 -22.97
N ILE A 144 6.45 2.92 -22.40
CA ILE A 144 6.21 1.73 -21.60
C ILE A 144 6.75 0.54 -22.39
N SER A 145 7.99 0.15 -22.09
CA SER A 145 8.59 -1.00 -22.73
C SER A 145 8.13 -2.24 -21.98
N TRP A 146 7.00 -2.76 -22.41
CA TRP A 146 6.46 -4.03 -21.91
C TRP A 146 7.52 -5.13 -21.90
N ARG A 147 8.50 -5.05 -22.81
CA ARG A 147 9.63 -5.94 -22.88
C ARG A 147 10.56 -5.80 -21.65
N ASN A 148 10.81 -4.58 -21.19
CA ASN A 148 11.61 -4.32 -19.99
C ASN A 148 10.86 -4.73 -18.71
N LEU A 149 9.53 -4.65 -18.69
CA LEU A 149 8.68 -5.14 -17.61
C LEU A 149 8.80 -6.66 -17.44
N PHE A 150 8.79 -7.42 -18.54
CA PHE A 150 8.84 -8.89 -18.45
C PHE A 150 10.26 -9.45 -18.30
N PHE A 151 11.26 -8.82 -18.90
CA PHE A 151 12.63 -9.33 -18.92
C PHE A 151 13.59 -8.62 -17.92
N GLY A 152 13.24 -7.43 -17.46
CA GLY A 152 14.04 -6.68 -16.48
C GLY A 152 13.69 -6.98 -15.02
N ILE A 153 12.58 -7.66 -14.76
CA ILE A 153 12.15 -8.02 -13.41
C ILE A 153 12.53 -9.46 -13.13
N ASP A 154 13.27 -9.67 -12.05
CA ASP A 154 13.50 -11.02 -11.50
C ASP A 154 12.21 -11.55 -10.84
N TRP A 155 11.32 -12.09 -11.68
CA TRP A 155 10.05 -12.66 -11.23
C TRP A 155 10.24 -13.82 -10.27
N ILE A 156 11.32 -14.61 -10.47
CA ILE A 156 11.61 -15.77 -9.63
C ILE A 156 12.02 -15.29 -8.23
N GLY A 157 12.94 -14.31 -8.15
CA GLY A 157 13.35 -13.70 -6.91
C GLY A 157 12.18 -13.02 -6.18
N ALA A 158 11.35 -12.25 -6.89
CA ALA A 158 10.17 -11.60 -6.32
C ALA A 158 9.13 -12.61 -5.79
N LEU A 159 8.86 -13.68 -6.52
CA LEU A 159 7.93 -14.73 -6.09
C LEU A 159 8.48 -15.53 -4.90
N THR A 160 9.75 -15.90 -4.91
CA THR A 160 10.36 -16.65 -3.81
C THR A 160 10.44 -15.81 -2.53
N ALA A 161 10.79 -14.53 -2.61
CA ALA A 161 10.79 -13.63 -1.47
C ALA A 161 9.37 -13.40 -0.93
N SER A 162 8.39 -13.20 -1.81
CA SER A 162 6.98 -13.05 -1.43
C SER A 162 6.43 -14.32 -0.75
N ALA A 163 6.76 -15.50 -1.28
CA ALA A 163 6.38 -16.77 -0.69
C ALA A 163 7.05 -16.99 0.67
N ALA A 164 8.33 -16.64 0.82
CA ALA A 164 9.04 -16.73 2.09
C ALA A 164 8.40 -15.83 3.16
N LEU A 165 8.05 -14.59 2.82
CA LEU A 165 7.36 -13.67 3.72
C LEU A 165 5.97 -14.17 4.10
N ALA A 166 5.22 -14.75 3.15
CA ALA A 166 3.91 -15.34 3.42
C ALA A 166 4.02 -16.54 4.38
N LEU A 167 4.98 -17.44 4.14
CA LEU A 167 5.23 -18.60 5.00
C LEU A 167 5.67 -18.18 6.40
N LEU A 168 6.57 -17.21 6.51
CA LEU A 168 7.01 -16.67 7.80
C LEU A 168 5.84 -16.08 8.57
N SER A 169 5.01 -15.28 7.93
CA SER A 169 3.83 -14.68 8.56
C SER A 169 2.81 -15.74 8.98
N TYR A 170 2.63 -16.78 8.17
CA TYR A 170 1.76 -17.91 8.50
C TYR A 170 2.33 -18.69 9.71
N ALA A 171 3.63 -18.99 9.71
CA ALA A 171 4.28 -19.70 10.80
C ALA A 171 4.17 -18.93 12.12
N LEU A 172 4.42 -17.62 12.11
CA LEU A 172 4.23 -16.78 13.30
C LEU A 172 2.79 -16.76 13.79
N ALA A 173 1.82 -16.65 12.88
CA ALA A 173 0.40 -16.70 13.23
C ALA A 173 -0.01 -18.07 13.81
N TYR A 174 0.57 -19.16 13.28
CA TYR A 174 0.32 -20.50 13.77
C TYR A 174 0.91 -20.73 15.17
N VAL A 175 2.16 -20.32 15.39
CA VAL A 175 2.82 -20.38 16.71
C VAL A 175 2.04 -19.58 17.75
N TYR A 176 1.63 -18.34 17.41
CA TYR A 176 0.81 -17.52 18.30
C TYR A 176 -0.51 -18.21 18.69
N LYS A 177 -1.21 -18.81 17.71
CA LYS A 177 -2.46 -19.54 17.94
C LYS A 177 -2.27 -20.78 18.84
N THR A 178 -1.13 -21.47 18.68
CA THR A 178 -0.81 -22.67 19.46
C THR A 178 -0.45 -22.31 20.91
N TRP A 179 0.31 -21.23 21.09
CA TRP A 179 0.66 -20.72 22.43
C TRP A 179 -0.59 -20.32 23.23
N PHE A 180 -1.52 -19.59 22.61
CA PHE A 180 -2.77 -19.18 23.27
C PHE A 180 -3.73 -20.33 23.58
N LYS A 181 -3.53 -21.49 22.98
CA LYS A 181 -4.34 -22.69 23.24
C LYS A 181 -3.78 -23.54 24.38
N LEU A 182 -2.52 -23.31 24.76
CA LEU A 182 -1.79 -24.04 25.81
C LEU A 182 -1.73 -23.26 27.15
N SER A 183 -2.06 -21.96 27.12
CA SER A 183 -2.22 -21.09 28.28
C SER A 183 -3.70 -20.96 28.66
#